data_04aa6cddd840ee94c65785ed79b7d3ec
#
_entry.id   04aa6cddd840ee94c65785ed79b7d3ec
#
_cell.length_a   1.000
_cell.length_b   1.000
_cell.length_c   1.000
_cell.angle_alpha   90.00
_cell.angle_beta   90.00
_cell.angle_gamma   90.00
#
_symmetry.space_group_name_H-M   'P 1'
#
loop_
_entity.id
_entity.type
_entity.pdbx_description
1 polymer ?
#
loop_
_entity_poly.entity_id
_entity_poly.type
_entity_poly.pdbx_seq_one_letter_code
_entity_poly.pdbx_strand_id
1 'polypeptide(L)'
;MKKMDSDKEGQLRLKALEAYKVMDTLPEKMYDDIVQIASFVCEMPIVLLSLVDDKRQFFKSKVGVEVTQTPIEYAVCHHAILSEEELFEVEDLRLDPRFENNPLVTESPKMVSYFGVPLKNSEGISFGTLSVISQDKPKILSDRQKVILKKLAKQVIHLLELRKQNFELTRYQEEADYYSKQMEEFAHTAAHDLRAPLRAIKSFLQLIEMKREGELAEKEQKYFEFINTNVDTMNQLIVDLLDYAKSDSKIDEKESIDLNAFLEQIFHNLVEHHHSSNSNLVIKLLPTIYSSKLALHMIFYNLIDNALKYRSQDRALEVKISCKSDLFHYYFEVEDNGIGIASEYYESIFKPFKRLHTKSEYPGSGLGLATVKKMIQKLGGAISIKSSLGMGTTFLITIPKE
;
A
#
# COMPACT_ATOMS: atom_id res chain seq x y z
N MET A 1 35.06 17.85 -26.05
CA MET A 1 33.61 18.01 -25.78
C MET A 1 32.80 16.76 -26.16
N LYS A 2 32.78 16.30 -27.42
CA LYS A 2 31.96 15.10 -27.82
C LYS A 2 32.22 13.80 -27.00
N LYS A 3 33.41 13.54 -26.51
CA LYS A 3 33.73 12.31 -25.74
C LYS A 3 33.24 12.37 -24.29
N MET A 4 33.19 13.53 -23.67
CA MET A 4 32.62 13.71 -22.32
C MET A 4 31.09 13.64 -22.28
N ASP A 5 30.42 14.08 -23.36
CA ASP A 5 28.95 13.97 -23.45
C ASP A 5 28.51 12.53 -23.68
N SER A 6 29.30 11.75 -24.49
CA SER A 6 29.05 10.32 -24.71
C SER A 6 29.17 9.48 -23.43
N ASP A 7 30.12 9.79 -22.53
CA ASP A 7 30.28 9.08 -21.26
C ASP A 7 29.12 9.40 -20.30
N LYS A 8 28.61 10.62 -20.32
CA LYS A 8 27.49 11.05 -19.46
C LYS A 8 26.16 10.43 -19.90
N GLU A 9 25.89 10.38 -21.18
CA GLU A 9 24.71 9.70 -21.76
C GLU A 9 24.76 8.18 -21.50
N GLY A 10 25.95 7.55 -21.61
CA GLY A 10 26.16 6.16 -21.26
C GLY A 10 25.81 5.86 -19.80
N GLN A 11 26.24 6.71 -18.86
CA GLN A 11 25.93 6.55 -17.44
C GLN A 11 24.44 6.73 -17.14
N LEU A 12 23.76 7.68 -17.79
CA LEU A 12 22.32 7.87 -17.64
C LEU A 12 21.54 6.68 -18.16
N ARG A 13 21.95 6.11 -19.30
CA ARG A 13 21.38 4.89 -19.88
C ARG A 13 21.50 3.69 -18.94
N LEU A 14 22.67 3.48 -18.34
CA LEU A 14 22.88 2.41 -17.38
C LEU A 14 21.98 2.54 -16.16
N LYS A 15 21.85 3.76 -15.60
CA LYS A 15 20.92 4.04 -14.51
C LYS A 15 19.47 3.74 -14.88
N ALA A 16 19.04 4.08 -16.09
CA ALA A 16 17.70 3.78 -16.56
C ALA A 16 17.47 2.27 -16.66
N LEU A 17 18.42 1.50 -17.18
CA LEU A 17 18.34 0.04 -17.25
C LEU A 17 18.31 -0.62 -15.87
N GLU A 18 19.15 -0.13 -14.93
CA GLU A 18 19.14 -0.60 -13.54
C GLU A 18 17.79 -0.36 -12.85
N ALA A 19 17.15 0.79 -13.11
CA ALA A 19 15.84 1.10 -12.55
C ALA A 19 14.74 0.15 -13.02
N TYR A 20 14.81 -0.32 -14.28
CA TYR A 20 13.85 -1.29 -14.80
C TYR A 20 14.12 -2.73 -14.36
N LYS A 21 15.33 -3.05 -13.87
CA LYS A 21 15.75 -4.40 -13.45
C LYS A 21 15.40 -5.48 -14.47
N VAL A 22 15.68 -5.21 -15.74
CA VAL A 22 15.28 -6.05 -16.87
C VAL A 22 16.47 -6.76 -17.54
N MET A 23 17.71 -6.28 -17.30
CA MET A 23 18.92 -6.91 -17.82
C MET A 23 19.12 -8.30 -17.20
N ASP A 24 19.58 -9.23 -18.02
CA ASP A 24 19.88 -10.62 -17.63
C ASP A 24 18.70 -11.38 -16.97
N THR A 25 17.48 -10.93 -17.21
CA THR A 25 16.28 -11.62 -16.72
C THR A 25 15.82 -12.66 -17.74
N LEU A 26 15.07 -13.68 -17.23
CA LEU A 26 14.47 -14.71 -18.07
C LEU A 26 13.50 -14.11 -19.11
N PRO A 27 13.25 -14.83 -20.23
CA PRO A 27 12.20 -14.45 -21.17
C PRO A 27 10.85 -14.25 -20.48
N GLU A 28 10.09 -13.26 -20.92
CA GLU A 28 8.76 -12.95 -20.39
C GLU A 28 7.77 -12.83 -21.54
N LYS A 29 6.69 -13.59 -21.46
CA LYS A 29 5.69 -13.73 -22.53
C LYS A 29 5.16 -12.39 -23.04
N MET A 30 5.00 -11.40 -22.17
CA MET A 30 4.50 -10.07 -22.56
C MET A 30 5.40 -9.36 -23.61
N TYR A 31 6.72 -9.56 -23.53
CA TYR A 31 7.66 -9.03 -24.51
C TYR A 31 7.73 -9.90 -25.75
N ASP A 32 7.63 -11.23 -25.58
CA ASP A 32 7.64 -12.18 -26.68
C ASP A 32 6.41 -11.99 -27.59
N ASP A 33 5.24 -11.76 -27.03
CA ASP A 33 4.01 -11.45 -27.77
C ASP A 33 4.19 -10.19 -28.63
N ILE A 34 4.81 -9.12 -28.09
CA ILE A 34 5.08 -7.88 -28.85
C ILE A 34 6.03 -8.13 -30.04
N VAL A 35 7.10 -8.87 -29.81
CA VAL A 35 8.10 -9.18 -30.83
C VAL A 35 7.49 -10.07 -31.92
N GLN A 36 6.64 -11.04 -31.56
CA GLN A 36 5.91 -11.87 -32.51
C GLN A 36 4.92 -11.05 -33.37
N ILE A 37 4.15 -10.14 -32.74
CA ILE A 37 3.24 -9.23 -33.44
C ILE A 37 4.04 -8.35 -34.45
N ALA A 38 5.17 -7.79 -33.99
CA ALA A 38 6.02 -6.98 -34.86
C ALA A 38 6.55 -7.77 -36.07
N SER A 39 6.98 -9.03 -35.89
CA SER A 39 7.41 -9.93 -36.96
C SER A 39 6.29 -10.18 -37.95
N PHE A 40 5.09 -10.49 -37.46
CA PHE A 40 3.94 -10.77 -38.34
C PHE A 40 3.51 -9.52 -39.13
N VAL A 41 3.38 -8.37 -38.43
CA VAL A 41 2.90 -7.12 -39.08
C VAL A 41 3.91 -6.55 -40.08
N CYS A 42 5.19 -6.57 -39.74
CA CYS A 42 6.24 -6.04 -40.60
C CYS A 42 6.72 -7.04 -41.64
N GLU A 43 6.27 -8.31 -41.55
CA GLU A 43 6.71 -9.41 -42.41
C GLU A 43 8.24 -9.54 -42.46
N MET A 44 8.87 -9.40 -41.28
CA MET A 44 10.32 -9.47 -41.13
C MET A 44 10.74 -10.73 -40.40
N PRO A 45 11.77 -11.46 -40.88
CA PRO A 45 12.21 -12.72 -40.31
C PRO A 45 12.91 -12.55 -38.95
N ILE A 46 13.55 -11.42 -38.72
CA ILE A 46 14.22 -11.12 -37.46
C ILE A 46 13.55 -9.92 -36.77
N VAL A 47 13.20 -10.07 -35.51
CA VAL A 47 12.73 -8.98 -34.65
C VAL A 47 13.40 -9.08 -33.28
N LEU A 48 13.91 -7.95 -32.81
CA LEU A 48 14.66 -7.87 -31.58
C LEU A 48 14.10 -6.76 -30.68
N LEU A 49 13.80 -7.12 -29.45
CA LEU A 49 13.70 -6.18 -28.35
C LEU A 49 15.05 -6.13 -27.66
N SER A 50 15.82 -5.11 -27.97
CA SER A 50 17.21 -4.94 -27.57
C SER A 50 17.35 -3.90 -26.48
N LEU A 51 18.14 -4.21 -25.45
CA LEU A 51 18.56 -3.27 -24.40
C LEU A 51 20.08 -3.13 -24.52
N VAL A 52 20.59 -1.90 -24.39
CA VAL A 52 21.99 -1.59 -24.68
C VAL A 52 22.70 -1.07 -23.44
N ASP A 53 23.59 -1.87 -22.87
CA ASP A 53 24.48 -1.44 -21.80
C ASP A 53 25.79 -0.81 -22.35
N ASP A 54 26.84 -0.76 -21.56
CA ASP A 54 28.15 -0.19 -21.95
C ASP A 54 29.03 -1.14 -22.77
N LYS A 55 28.70 -2.43 -22.80
CA LYS A 55 29.53 -3.48 -23.42
C LYS A 55 28.81 -4.26 -24.51
N ARG A 56 27.48 -4.38 -24.40
CA ARG A 56 26.71 -5.30 -25.21
C ARG A 56 25.29 -4.79 -25.48
N GLN A 57 24.71 -5.39 -26.48
CA GLN A 57 23.28 -5.39 -26.76
C GLN A 57 22.69 -6.70 -26.24
N PHE A 58 21.83 -6.62 -25.22
CA PHE A 58 21.10 -7.75 -24.65
C PHE A 58 19.71 -7.86 -25.30
N PHE A 59 19.32 -9.07 -25.70
CA PHE A 59 17.99 -9.32 -26.28
C PHE A 59 17.01 -9.79 -25.21
N LYS A 60 16.15 -8.88 -24.76
CA LYS A 60 15.08 -9.22 -23.81
C LYS A 60 14.03 -10.13 -24.42
N SER A 61 13.73 -9.93 -25.72
CA SER A 61 12.90 -10.82 -26.52
C SER A 61 13.37 -10.81 -27.96
N LYS A 62 13.18 -11.90 -28.69
CA LYS A 62 13.73 -12.09 -30.04
C LYS A 62 12.94 -13.08 -30.86
N VAL A 63 12.93 -12.86 -32.17
CA VAL A 63 12.46 -13.81 -33.20
C VAL A 63 13.55 -13.90 -34.26
N GLY A 64 13.78 -15.10 -34.81
CA GLY A 64 14.67 -15.34 -35.94
C GLY A 64 16.17 -15.39 -35.65
N VAL A 65 16.58 -15.33 -34.39
CA VAL A 65 17.98 -15.52 -33.96
C VAL A 65 18.07 -16.37 -32.71
N GLU A 66 19.18 -17.11 -32.54
CA GLU A 66 19.39 -17.97 -31.37
C GLU A 66 20.18 -17.26 -30.24
N VAL A 67 21.11 -16.38 -30.61
CA VAL A 67 21.94 -15.63 -29.67
C VAL A 67 21.10 -14.73 -28.77
N THR A 68 21.59 -14.50 -27.54
CA THR A 68 20.89 -13.69 -26.52
C THR A 68 21.50 -12.30 -26.36
N GLN A 69 22.66 -12.08 -26.95
CA GLN A 69 23.39 -10.81 -26.88
C GLN A 69 24.40 -10.69 -28.02
N THR A 70 24.83 -9.47 -28.30
CA THR A 70 25.94 -9.16 -29.22
C THR A 70 26.82 -8.08 -28.61
N PRO A 71 28.15 -8.05 -28.92
CA PRO A 71 29.01 -6.94 -28.54
C PRO A 71 28.48 -5.60 -29.07
N ILE A 72 28.65 -4.53 -28.28
CA ILE A 72 28.13 -3.20 -28.65
C ILE A 72 28.73 -2.66 -29.96
N GLU A 73 29.96 -3.01 -30.26
CA GLU A 73 30.71 -2.59 -31.47
C GLU A 73 30.06 -3.07 -32.76
N TYR A 74 29.31 -4.19 -32.74
CA TYR A 74 28.58 -4.72 -33.91
C TYR A 74 27.11 -4.34 -33.91
N ALA A 75 26.64 -3.70 -32.81
CA ALA A 75 25.22 -3.43 -32.60
C ALA A 75 24.72 -2.25 -33.47
N VAL A 76 23.94 -2.52 -34.53
CA VAL A 76 23.28 -1.49 -35.35
C VAL A 76 22.33 -0.65 -34.46
N CYS A 77 21.71 -1.24 -33.45
CA CYS A 77 20.84 -0.54 -32.50
C CYS A 77 21.59 0.54 -31.69
N HIS A 78 22.90 0.43 -31.53
CA HIS A 78 23.71 1.48 -30.87
C HIS A 78 23.63 2.79 -31.66
N HIS A 79 23.62 2.75 -32.97
CA HIS A 79 23.43 3.93 -33.81
C HIS A 79 22.01 4.46 -33.74
N ALA A 80 21.03 3.56 -33.62
CA ALA A 80 19.62 3.93 -33.48
C ALA A 80 19.34 4.69 -32.19
N ILE A 81 19.92 4.26 -31.03
CA ILE A 81 19.71 4.94 -29.75
C ILE A 81 20.43 6.30 -29.65
N LEU A 82 21.43 6.54 -30.47
CA LEU A 82 22.14 7.82 -30.56
C LEU A 82 21.49 8.77 -31.59
N SER A 83 20.54 8.29 -32.40
CA SER A 83 19.79 9.07 -33.33
C SER A 83 18.68 9.87 -32.64
N GLU A 84 18.42 11.08 -33.11
CA GLU A 84 17.26 11.88 -32.65
C GLU A 84 15.96 11.42 -33.34
N GLU A 85 16.03 10.56 -34.36
CA GLU A 85 14.90 10.09 -35.10
C GLU A 85 13.99 9.18 -34.28
N GLU A 86 12.67 9.25 -34.50
CA GLU A 86 11.71 8.34 -33.89
C GLU A 86 11.77 6.91 -34.47
N LEU A 87 12.31 6.75 -35.64
CA LEU A 87 12.54 5.49 -36.35
C LEU A 87 13.85 5.59 -37.11
N PHE A 88 14.83 4.81 -36.71
CA PHE A 88 16.09 4.70 -37.42
C PHE A 88 15.95 3.68 -38.54
N GLU A 89 16.18 4.12 -39.80
CA GLU A 89 15.92 3.31 -40.97
C GLU A 89 17.20 3.16 -41.81
N VAL A 90 17.54 1.93 -42.18
CA VAL A 90 18.57 1.60 -43.16
C VAL A 90 18.01 0.57 -44.12
N GLU A 91 17.73 0.99 -45.35
CA GLU A 91 17.12 0.13 -46.37
C GLU A 91 18.05 -0.98 -46.85
N ASP A 92 19.34 -0.70 -46.99
CA ASP A 92 20.35 -1.71 -47.29
C ASP A 92 21.65 -1.45 -46.52
N LEU A 93 21.89 -2.23 -45.47
CA LEU A 93 23.09 -2.17 -44.63
C LEU A 93 24.38 -2.45 -45.37
N ARG A 94 24.34 -3.20 -46.47
CA ARG A 94 25.49 -3.56 -47.30
C ARG A 94 26.02 -2.37 -48.10
N LEU A 95 25.17 -1.36 -48.31
CA LEU A 95 25.49 -0.14 -49.06
C LEU A 95 25.76 1.05 -48.13
N ASP A 96 25.52 0.90 -46.84
CA ASP A 96 25.75 1.95 -45.85
C ASP A 96 27.19 1.89 -45.34
N PRO A 97 27.99 2.94 -45.51
CA PRO A 97 29.40 2.96 -45.08
C PRO A 97 29.63 2.70 -43.60
N ARG A 98 28.60 2.87 -42.75
CA ARG A 98 28.65 2.59 -41.31
C ARG A 98 28.63 1.10 -41.02
N PHE A 99 28.04 0.27 -41.92
CA PHE A 99 27.70 -1.13 -41.66
C PHE A 99 28.20 -2.12 -42.69
N GLU A 100 28.70 -1.69 -43.86
CA GLU A 100 29.14 -2.55 -44.97
C GLU A 100 30.17 -3.61 -44.56
N ASN A 101 31.02 -3.31 -43.57
CA ASN A 101 32.05 -4.22 -43.06
C ASN A 101 31.64 -4.86 -41.72
N ASN A 102 30.38 -4.69 -41.26
CA ASN A 102 29.91 -5.24 -40.00
C ASN A 102 29.76 -6.77 -40.08
N PRO A 103 30.28 -7.58 -39.17
CA PRO A 103 30.12 -9.03 -39.19
C PRO A 103 28.67 -9.51 -39.27
N LEU A 104 27.71 -8.79 -38.64
CA LEU A 104 26.29 -9.13 -38.74
C LEU A 104 25.68 -8.91 -40.13
N VAL A 105 26.37 -8.17 -41.00
CA VAL A 105 25.97 -7.90 -42.38
C VAL A 105 26.71 -8.84 -43.33
N THR A 106 28.03 -9.04 -43.11
CA THR A 106 28.89 -9.84 -44.00
C THR A 106 28.83 -11.33 -43.75
N GLU A 107 28.55 -11.73 -42.48
CA GLU A 107 28.46 -13.11 -42.04
C GLU A 107 27.04 -13.43 -41.53
N SER A 108 26.84 -14.57 -40.86
CA SER A 108 25.55 -14.90 -40.26
C SER A 108 25.22 -13.91 -39.13
N PRO A 109 24.01 -13.33 -39.10
CA PRO A 109 22.77 -13.68 -39.83
C PRO A 109 22.57 -13.03 -41.19
N LYS A 110 23.54 -12.25 -41.72
CA LYS A 110 23.48 -11.55 -43.03
C LYS A 110 22.33 -10.53 -43.08
N MET A 111 22.37 -9.58 -42.16
CA MET A 111 21.37 -8.52 -42.09
C MET A 111 21.41 -7.64 -43.34
N VAL A 112 20.24 -7.36 -43.95
CA VAL A 112 20.11 -6.53 -45.16
C VAL A 112 19.43 -5.20 -44.87
N SER A 113 18.22 -5.20 -44.34
CA SER A 113 17.55 -3.94 -43.94
C SER A 113 17.34 -3.90 -42.45
N TYR A 114 17.39 -2.71 -41.88
CA TYR A 114 17.18 -2.48 -40.42
C TYR A 114 16.22 -1.32 -40.20
N PHE A 115 15.20 -1.55 -39.36
CA PHE A 115 14.27 -0.52 -38.92
C PHE A 115 14.13 -0.66 -37.39
N GLY A 116 14.58 0.34 -36.64
CA GLY A 116 14.59 0.32 -35.17
C GLY A 116 13.95 1.55 -34.58
N VAL A 117 12.98 1.36 -33.69
CA VAL A 117 12.39 2.43 -32.90
C VAL A 117 13.14 2.51 -31.56
N PRO A 118 13.81 3.64 -31.26
CA PRO A 118 14.45 3.83 -29.95
C PRO A 118 13.46 3.79 -28.81
N LEU A 119 13.79 3.08 -27.74
CA LEU A 119 13.03 3.04 -26.50
C LEU A 119 13.53 4.17 -25.59
N LYS A 120 12.72 5.22 -25.44
CA LYS A 120 13.04 6.41 -24.64
C LYS A 120 12.16 6.44 -23.39
N ASN A 121 12.76 6.65 -22.22
CA ASN A 121 12.01 6.87 -20.98
C ASN A 121 11.41 8.30 -20.95
N SER A 122 10.70 8.62 -19.87
CA SER A 122 10.10 9.95 -19.65
C SER A 122 11.10 11.10 -19.58
N GLU A 123 12.37 10.81 -19.31
CA GLU A 123 13.48 11.78 -19.27
C GLU A 123 14.15 11.95 -20.66
N GLY A 124 13.66 11.24 -21.68
CA GLY A 124 14.21 11.27 -23.04
C GLY A 124 15.44 10.40 -23.26
N ILE A 125 15.83 9.59 -22.27
CA ILE A 125 17.01 8.72 -22.36
C ILE A 125 16.68 7.48 -23.16
N SER A 126 17.41 7.24 -24.27
CA SER A 126 17.30 6.03 -25.10
C SER A 126 18.15 4.92 -24.50
N PHE A 127 17.53 3.76 -24.19
CA PHE A 127 18.20 2.63 -23.53
C PHE A 127 18.09 1.32 -24.31
N GLY A 128 17.41 1.32 -25.44
CA GLY A 128 17.23 0.13 -26.26
C GLY A 128 16.47 0.43 -27.54
N THR A 129 16.10 -0.62 -28.26
CA THR A 129 15.29 -0.52 -29.51
C THR A 129 14.33 -1.69 -29.62
N LEU A 130 13.18 -1.44 -30.26
CA LEU A 130 12.39 -2.48 -30.91
C LEU A 130 12.72 -2.41 -32.41
N SER A 131 13.35 -3.46 -32.93
CA SER A 131 13.84 -3.46 -34.31
C SER A 131 13.34 -4.66 -35.10
N VAL A 132 13.11 -4.44 -36.41
CA VAL A 132 12.76 -5.45 -37.39
C VAL A 132 13.82 -5.44 -38.48
N ILE A 133 14.24 -6.64 -38.97
CA ILE A 133 15.42 -6.82 -39.79
C ILE A 133 15.10 -7.83 -40.92
N SER A 134 15.51 -7.53 -42.14
CA SER A 134 15.47 -8.47 -43.28
C SER A 134 16.81 -9.16 -43.48
N GLN A 135 16.82 -10.34 -44.14
CA GLN A 135 18.01 -11.14 -44.43
C GLN A 135 18.25 -11.36 -45.94
N ASP A 136 17.18 -11.48 -46.73
CA ASP A 136 17.32 -11.92 -48.10
C ASP A 136 17.49 -10.77 -49.11
N LYS A 137 16.66 -9.75 -48.96
CA LYS A 137 16.58 -8.61 -49.88
C LYS A 137 16.24 -7.32 -49.16
N PRO A 138 16.62 -6.16 -49.71
CA PRO A 138 16.18 -4.88 -49.19
C PRO A 138 14.66 -4.83 -49.11
N LYS A 139 14.16 -4.35 -47.96
CA LYS A 139 12.74 -4.11 -47.69
C LYS A 139 12.54 -2.68 -47.26
N ILE A 140 11.38 -2.14 -47.57
CA ILE A 140 10.92 -0.82 -47.10
C ILE A 140 9.63 -1.05 -46.34
N LEU A 141 9.52 -0.48 -45.14
CA LEU A 141 8.29 -0.51 -44.40
C LEU A 141 7.28 0.50 -44.93
N SER A 142 6.03 0.08 -45.12
CA SER A 142 4.93 0.99 -45.38
C SER A 142 4.67 1.92 -44.21
N ASP A 143 4.05 3.08 -44.44
CA ASP A 143 3.72 4.03 -43.34
C ASP A 143 2.87 3.38 -42.24
N ARG A 144 1.96 2.48 -42.63
CA ARG A 144 1.15 1.71 -41.65
C ARG A 144 2.01 0.83 -40.77
N GLN A 145 3.00 0.12 -41.32
CA GLN A 145 3.91 -0.73 -40.55
C GLN A 145 4.80 0.11 -39.62
N LYS A 146 5.32 1.25 -40.11
CA LYS A 146 6.09 2.21 -39.30
C LYS A 146 5.28 2.72 -38.12
N VAL A 147 4.02 3.10 -38.33
CA VAL A 147 3.11 3.53 -37.23
C VAL A 147 2.86 2.42 -36.20
N ILE A 148 2.64 1.19 -36.66
CA ILE A 148 2.41 0.05 -35.76
C ILE A 148 3.68 -0.26 -34.98
N LEU A 149 4.85 -0.29 -35.62
CA LEU A 149 6.12 -0.54 -34.92
C LEU A 149 6.38 0.49 -33.83
N LYS A 150 6.15 1.78 -34.11
CA LYS A 150 6.22 2.86 -33.09
C LYS A 150 5.24 2.65 -31.95
N LYS A 151 4.01 2.20 -32.23
CA LYS A 151 3.02 1.89 -31.17
C LYS A 151 3.44 0.71 -30.30
N LEU A 152 3.99 -0.36 -30.90
CA LEU A 152 4.50 -1.51 -30.17
C LEU A 152 5.69 -1.12 -29.28
N ALA A 153 6.61 -0.28 -29.78
CA ALA A 153 7.71 0.25 -28.97
C ALA A 153 7.22 1.05 -27.76
N LYS A 154 6.16 1.86 -27.91
CA LYS A 154 5.50 2.54 -26.78
C LYS A 154 4.92 1.57 -25.77
N GLN A 155 4.32 0.44 -26.23
CA GLN A 155 3.83 -0.58 -25.29
C GLN A 155 4.97 -1.23 -24.50
N VAL A 156 6.13 -1.48 -25.12
CA VAL A 156 7.32 -1.97 -24.41
C VAL A 156 7.72 -0.99 -23.30
N ILE A 157 7.76 0.30 -23.60
CA ILE A 157 8.10 1.33 -22.61
C ILE A 157 7.10 1.31 -21.44
N HIS A 158 5.79 1.24 -21.73
CA HIS A 158 4.76 1.16 -20.67
C HIS A 158 4.93 -0.08 -19.80
N LEU A 159 5.26 -1.24 -20.38
CA LEU A 159 5.51 -2.47 -19.61
C LEU A 159 6.74 -2.34 -18.72
N LEU A 160 7.80 -1.69 -19.19
CA LEU A 160 9.01 -1.44 -18.40
C LEU A 160 8.75 -0.45 -17.24
N GLU A 161 7.98 0.60 -17.49
CA GLU A 161 7.57 1.54 -16.43
C GLU A 161 6.69 0.86 -15.36
N LEU A 162 5.71 0.04 -15.78
CA LEU A 162 4.89 -0.75 -14.86
C LEU A 162 5.75 -1.73 -14.03
N ARG A 163 6.74 -2.38 -14.67
CA ARG A 163 7.69 -3.24 -13.94
C ARG A 163 8.45 -2.47 -12.86
N LYS A 164 8.97 -1.30 -13.19
CA LYS A 164 9.67 -0.42 -12.24
C LYS A 164 8.77 -0.04 -11.07
N GLN A 165 7.55 0.44 -11.37
CA GLN A 165 6.57 0.83 -10.35
C GLN A 165 6.20 -0.33 -9.43
N ASN A 166 5.96 -1.53 -9.97
CA ASN A 166 5.67 -2.72 -9.19
C ASN A 166 6.83 -3.10 -8.26
N PHE A 167 8.07 -2.99 -8.74
CA PHE A 167 9.24 -3.26 -7.91
C PHE A 167 9.37 -2.25 -6.75
N GLU A 168 9.18 -0.96 -7.02
CA GLU A 168 9.18 0.09 -6.01
C GLU A 168 8.06 -0.12 -4.98
N LEU A 169 6.85 -0.47 -5.45
CA LEU A 169 5.70 -0.73 -4.58
C LEU A 169 5.96 -1.92 -3.64
N THR A 170 6.50 -3.03 -4.18
CA THR A 170 6.85 -4.20 -3.37
C THR A 170 7.89 -3.85 -2.29
N ARG A 171 8.90 -3.06 -2.65
CA ARG A 171 9.90 -2.59 -1.68
C ARG A 171 9.29 -1.74 -0.56
N TYR A 172 8.40 -0.80 -0.92
CA TYR A 172 7.71 0.01 0.09
C TYR A 172 6.79 -0.81 1.00
N GLN A 173 6.15 -1.85 0.45
CA GLN A 173 5.34 -2.78 1.24
C GLN A 173 6.21 -3.57 2.23
N GLU A 174 7.33 -4.13 1.79
CA GLU A 174 8.27 -4.85 2.66
C GLU A 174 8.83 -3.95 3.78
N GLU A 175 9.13 -2.70 3.46
CA GLU A 175 9.62 -1.71 4.43
C GLU A 175 8.53 -1.34 5.45
N ALA A 176 7.29 -1.14 5.01
CA ALA A 176 6.15 -0.87 5.87
C ALA A 176 5.85 -2.05 6.80
N ASP A 177 5.90 -3.29 6.28
CA ASP A 177 5.70 -4.51 7.07
C ASP A 177 6.81 -4.69 8.11
N TYR A 178 8.07 -4.37 7.75
CA TYR A 178 9.18 -4.39 8.69
C TYR A 178 8.97 -3.41 9.85
N TYR A 179 8.62 -2.15 9.57
CA TYR A 179 8.36 -1.16 10.62
C TYR A 179 7.13 -1.52 11.46
N SER A 180 6.10 -2.12 10.87
CA SER A 180 4.93 -2.59 11.60
C SER A 180 5.31 -3.66 12.62
N LYS A 181 6.09 -4.67 12.23
CA LYS A 181 6.60 -5.72 13.15
C LYS A 181 7.47 -5.14 14.26
N GLN A 182 8.37 -4.22 13.94
CA GLN A 182 9.21 -3.56 14.95
C GLN A 182 8.36 -2.78 15.98
N MET A 183 7.30 -2.12 15.52
CA MET A 183 6.38 -1.41 16.41
C MET A 183 5.61 -2.36 17.32
N GLU A 184 5.19 -3.54 16.81
CA GLU A 184 4.53 -4.58 17.59
C GLU A 184 5.46 -5.13 18.69
N GLU A 185 6.69 -5.48 18.36
CA GLU A 185 7.70 -5.96 19.29
C GLU A 185 8.02 -4.92 20.36
N PHE A 186 8.20 -3.66 19.96
CA PHE A 186 8.43 -2.55 20.89
C PHE A 186 7.26 -2.38 21.85
N ALA A 187 6.03 -2.34 21.35
CA ALA A 187 4.84 -2.18 22.17
C ALA A 187 4.69 -3.35 23.16
N HIS A 188 4.95 -4.59 22.73
CA HIS A 188 4.89 -5.77 23.59
C HIS A 188 5.92 -5.68 24.73
N THR A 189 7.17 -5.34 24.41
CA THR A 189 8.25 -5.21 25.39
C THR A 189 7.97 -4.08 26.37
N ALA A 190 7.62 -2.90 25.87
CA ALA A 190 7.29 -1.73 26.70
C ALA A 190 6.11 -2.01 27.62
N ALA A 191 5.08 -2.68 27.13
CA ALA A 191 3.92 -3.04 27.94
C ALA A 191 4.26 -4.04 29.05
N HIS A 192 5.11 -5.03 28.76
CA HIS A 192 5.58 -5.98 29.77
C HIS A 192 6.35 -5.26 30.88
N ASP A 193 7.30 -4.41 30.51
CA ASP A 193 8.21 -3.74 31.44
C ASP A 193 7.48 -2.67 32.30
N LEU A 194 6.40 -2.08 31.76
CA LEU A 194 5.56 -1.14 32.50
C LEU A 194 4.57 -1.82 33.44
N ARG A 195 4.07 -3.02 33.13
CA ARG A 195 3.14 -3.75 33.98
C ARG A 195 3.78 -4.20 35.31
N ALA A 196 5.06 -4.57 35.30
CA ALA A 196 5.73 -5.07 36.51
C ALA A 196 5.80 -4.02 37.62
N PRO A 197 6.34 -2.79 37.40
CA PRO A 197 6.36 -1.75 38.44
C PRO A 197 4.97 -1.29 38.88
N LEU A 198 4.00 -1.24 37.92
CA LEU A 198 2.61 -0.89 38.26
C LEU A 198 1.97 -1.90 39.19
N ARG A 199 2.17 -3.20 38.96
CA ARG A 199 1.72 -4.26 39.87
C ARG A 199 2.36 -4.13 41.24
N ALA A 200 3.67 -3.82 41.32
CA ALA A 200 4.35 -3.60 42.57
C ALA A 200 3.76 -2.40 43.33
N ILE A 201 3.54 -1.26 42.68
CA ILE A 201 2.92 -0.07 43.31
C ILE A 201 1.53 -0.42 43.85
N LYS A 202 0.67 -1.08 43.03
CA LYS A 202 -0.68 -1.49 43.46
C LYS A 202 -0.64 -2.42 44.70
N SER A 203 0.28 -3.40 44.67
CA SER A 203 0.44 -4.34 45.80
C SER A 203 0.91 -3.64 47.08
N PHE A 204 1.85 -2.70 47.00
CA PHE A 204 2.30 -1.94 48.15
C PHE A 204 1.18 -1.04 48.71
N LEU A 205 0.39 -0.40 47.87
CA LEU A 205 -0.78 0.38 48.29
C LEU A 205 -1.77 -0.51 49.06
N GLN A 206 -2.11 -1.67 48.53
CA GLN A 206 -3.00 -2.63 49.23
C GLN A 206 -2.43 -3.09 50.54
N LEU A 207 -1.10 -3.35 50.64
CA LEU A 207 -0.46 -3.72 51.91
C LEU A 207 -0.49 -2.59 52.94
N ILE A 208 -0.37 -1.35 52.50
CA ILE A 208 -0.48 -0.17 53.40
C ILE A 208 -1.91 -0.05 53.92
N GLU A 209 -2.91 -0.19 53.04
CA GLU A 209 -4.34 -0.17 53.44
C GLU A 209 -4.66 -1.29 54.43
N MET A 210 -4.18 -2.52 54.22
CA MET A 210 -4.44 -3.68 55.08
C MET A 210 -3.73 -3.63 56.42
N LYS A 211 -2.56 -3.01 56.54
CA LYS A 211 -1.74 -2.97 57.78
C LYS A 211 -2.08 -1.82 58.69
N ARG A 212 -2.95 -0.93 58.28
CA ARG A 212 -3.28 0.27 59.04
C ARG A 212 -4.37 -0.04 60.09
N GLU A 213 -4.05 0.23 61.34
CA GLU A 213 -5.01 0.23 62.42
C GLU A 213 -5.65 1.62 62.55
N GLY A 214 -6.93 1.74 62.13
CA GLY A 214 -7.71 2.97 62.23
C GLY A 214 -8.17 3.54 60.87
N GLU A 215 -9.18 4.40 60.91
CA GLU A 215 -9.71 5.08 59.70
C GLU A 215 -8.68 6.04 59.12
N LEU A 216 -8.57 6.04 57.78
CA LEU A 216 -7.79 7.00 57.02
C LEU A 216 -8.35 8.42 57.25
N ALA A 217 -7.47 9.40 57.51
CA ALA A 217 -7.91 10.79 57.38
C ALA A 217 -8.43 11.03 55.98
N GLU A 218 -9.50 11.81 55.82
CA GLU A 218 -10.17 12.06 54.51
C GLU A 218 -9.22 12.45 53.40
N LYS A 219 -8.12 13.17 53.72
CA LYS A 219 -7.07 13.52 52.79
C LYS A 219 -6.25 12.32 52.29
N GLU A 220 -5.95 11.38 53.16
CA GLU A 220 -5.14 10.21 52.86
C GLU A 220 -5.93 9.23 51.98
N GLN A 221 -7.22 9.06 52.27
CA GLN A 221 -8.12 8.26 51.44
C GLN A 221 -8.19 8.80 50.00
N LYS A 222 -8.30 10.13 49.84
CA LYS A 222 -8.25 10.77 48.52
C LYS A 222 -6.91 10.55 47.80
N TYR A 223 -5.79 10.51 48.50
CA TYR A 223 -4.49 10.20 47.89
C TYR A 223 -4.40 8.75 47.43
N PHE A 224 -4.88 7.80 48.21
CA PHE A 224 -4.93 6.38 47.80
C PHE A 224 -5.84 6.16 46.60
N GLU A 225 -7.04 6.74 46.62
CA GLU A 225 -7.95 6.70 45.45
C GLU A 225 -7.31 7.29 44.22
N PHE A 226 -6.63 8.44 44.34
CA PHE A 226 -5.92 9.07 43.23
C PHE A 226 -4.79 8.21 42.66
N ILE A 227 -3.98 7.57 43.51
CA ILE A 227 -2.89 6.70 43.08
C ILE A 227 -3.44 5.44 42.44
N ASN A 228 -4.44 4.77 43.02
CA ASN A 228 -5.08 3.59 42.46
C ASN A 228 -5.68 3.89 41.07
N THR A 229 -6.41 4.97 40.95
CA THR A 229 -6.99 5.43 39.67
C THR A 229 -5.91 5.66 38.58
N ASN A 230 -4.77 6.26 38.97
CA ASN A 230 -3.68 6.47 38.01
C ASN A 230 -3.00 5.16 37.62
N VAL A 231 -2.80 4.22 38.52
CA VAL A 231 -2.26 2.88 38.23
C VAL A 231 -3.17 2.11 37.26
N ASP A 232 -4.49 2.13 37.55
CA ASP A 232 -5.45 1.47 36.65
C ASP A 232 -5.51 2.14 35.27
N THR A 233 -5.42 3.47 35.22
CA THR A 233 -5.29 4.21 33.96
C THR A 233 -4.03 3.81 33.18
N MET A 234 -2.88 3.68 33.82
CA MET A 234 -1.65 3.23 33.16
C MET A 234 -1.75 1.79 32.66
N ASN A 235 -2.36 0.89 33.43
CA ASN A 235 -2.62 -0.47 32.96
C ASN A 235 -3.52 -0.49 31.73
N GLN A 236 -4.55 0.34 31.68
CA GLN A 236 -5.42 0.43 30.50
C GLN A 236 -4.68 0.99 29.27
N LEU A 237 -3.84 2.02 29.45
CA LEU A 237 -3.00 2.55 28.37
C LEU A 237 -2.07 1.49 27.79
N ILE A 238 -1.52 0.61 28.63
CA ILE A 238 -0.66 -0.49 28.21
C ILE A 238 -1.44 -1.52 27.40
N VAL A 239 -2.67 -1.85 27.82
CA VAL A 239 -3.56 -2.77 27.09
C VAL A 239 -3.92 -2.17 25.73
N ASP A 240 -4.36 -0.92 25.70
CA ASP A 240 -4.74 -0.23 24.47
C ASP A 240 -3.57 -0.12 23.49
N LEU A 241 -2.35 0.11 23.99
CA LEU A 241 -1.12 0.14 23.18
C LEU A 241 -0.82 -1.23 22.56
N LEU A 242 -0.96 -2.30 23.34
CA LEU A 242 -0.78 -3.66 22.84
C LEU A 242 -1.82 -4.04 21.78
N ASP A 243 -3.07 -3.67 22.00
CA ASP A 243 -4.15 -3.95 21.07
C ASP A 243 -3.95 -3.17 19.77
N TYR A 244 -3.50 -1.92 19.87
CA TYR A 244 -3.12 -1.12 18.69
C TYR A 244 -1.94 -1.73 17.92
N ALA A 245 -0.94 -2.25 18.61
CA ALA A 245 0.23 -2.89 17.99
C ALA A 245 -0.10 -4.26 17.37
N LYS A 246 -0.81 -5.13 18.13
CA LYS A 246 -1.23 -6.48 17.69
C LYS A 246 -2.23 -6.46 16.53
N SER A 247 -2.83 -5.34 16.27
CA SER A 247 -3.80 -5.19 15.19
C SER A 247 -3.23 -5.53 13.81
N ASP A 248 -1.92 -5.76 13.68
CA ASP A 248 -1.27 -6.11 12.43
C ASP A 248 -1.20 -7.62 12.12
N SER A 249 -1.32 -8.51 13.10
CA SER A 249 -0.90 -9.91 12.94
C SER A 249 -2.00 -10.99 12.82
N LYS A 250 -3.32 -10.69 12.92
CA LYS A 250 -4.38 -11.73 13.00
C LYS A 250 -5.70 -11.43 12.28
N ILE A 251 -5.71 -10.60 11.28
CA ILE A 251 -6.96 -10.28 10.54
C ILE A 251 -7.33 -11.34 9.50
N ASP A 252 -6.45 -12.27 9.20
CA ASP A 252 -6.59 -13.23 8.09
C ASP A 252 -7.64 -14.33 8.33
N GLU A 253 -8.06 -14.58 9.58
CA GLU A 253 -9.12 -15.53 9.87
C GLU A 253 -10.49 -14.89 9.71
N LYS A 254 -11.21 -15.26 8.65
CA LYS A 254 -12.55 -14.77 8.32
C LYS A 254 -13.58 -15.85 8.61
N GLU A 255 -14.72 -15.44 9.16
CA GLU A 255 -15.85 -16.29 9.45
C GLU A 255 -17.18 -15.60 9.12
N SER A 256 -18.25 -16.39 9.07
CA SER A 256 -19.61 -15.85 8.89
C SER A 256 -20.14 -15.35 10.23
N ILE A 257 -20.48 -14.06 10.30
CA ILE A 257 -20.83 -13.36 11.54
C ILE A 257 -22.24 -12.78 11.43
N ASP A 258 -23.13 -13.24 12.31
CA ASP A 258 -24.42 -12.57 12.53
C ASP A 258 -24.20 -11.28 13.33
N LEU A 259 -24.29 -10.15 12.64
CA LEU A 259 -24.02 -8.85 13.24
C LEU A 259 -25.04 -8.44 14.32
N ASN A 260 -26.27 -8.94 14.27
CA ASN A 260 -27.28 -8.58 15.29
C ASN A 260 -26.88 -9.14 16.66
N ALA A 261 -26.69 -10.45 16.76
CA ALA A 261 -26.28 -11.11 18.00
C ALA A 261 -24.88 -10.62 18.47
N PHE A 262 -23.97 -10.39 17.50
CA PHE A 262 -22.64 -9.94 17.80
C PHE A 262 -22.60 -8.55 18.45
N LEU A 263 -23.35 -7.59 17.92
CA LEU A 263 -23.38 -6.21 18.45
C LEU A 263 -24.17 -6.10 19.76
N GLU A 264 -25.24 -6.88 19.91
CA GLU A 264 -25.99 -6.96 21.17
C GLU A 264 -25.07 -7.45 22.31
N GLN A 265 -24.24 -8.46 22.06
CA GLN A 265 -23.29 -8.96 23.06
C GLN A 265 -22.24 -7.91 23.44
N ILE A 266 -21.67 -7.18 22.45
CA ILE A 266 -20.70 -6.10 22.72
C ILE A 266 -21.34 -5.01 23.57
N PHE A 267 -22.56 -4.57 23.20
CA PHE A 267 -23.24 -3.52 23.91
C PHE A 267 -23.58 -3.92 25.34
N HIS A 268 -24.10 -5.13 25.55
CA HIS A 268 -24.45 -5.63 26.88
C HIS A 268 -23.23 -5.64 27.83
N ASN A 269 -22.09 -6.18 27.37
CA ASN A 269 -20.85 -6.22 28.12
C ASN A 269 -20.35 -4.81 28.48
N LEU A 270 -20.47 -3.85 27.57
CA LEU A 270 -20.03 -2.48 27.78
C LEU A 270 -20.96 -1.71 28.75
N VAL A 271 -22.26 -1.92 28.65
CA VAL A 271 -23.25 -1.31 29.58
C VAL A 271 -23.01 -1.77 31.03
N GLU A 272 -22.74 -3.07 31.24
CA GLU A 272 -22.35 -3.59 32.55
C GLU A 272 -21.06 -2.95 33.07
N HIS A 273 -20.05 -2.86 32.23
CA HIS A 273 -18.74 -2.26 32.55
C HIS A 273 -18.85 -0.78 32.95
N HIS A 274 -19.68 -0.01 32.23
CA HIS A 274 -19.88 1.42 32.50
C HIS A 274 -20.95 1.73 33.54
N HIS A 275 -21.58 0.70 34.16
CA HIS A 275 -22.71 0.84 35.08
C HIS A 275 -23.79 1.79 34.54
N SER A 276 -24.06 1.74 33.24
CA SER A 276 -24.92 2.67 32.51
C SER A 276 -26.30 2.05 32.26
N SER A 277 -27.12 1.96 33.31
CA SER A 277 -28.47 1.36 33.22
C SER A 277 -29.48 2.12 32.34
N ASN A 278 -29.17 3.38 31.97
CA ASN A 278 -30.05 4.21 31.11
C ASN A 278 -29.46 4.39 29.70
N SER A 279 -29.08 3.28 29.05
CA SER A 279 -28.53 3.27 27.69
C SER A 279 -29.31 2.28 26.84
N ASN A 280 -29.61 2.66 25.62
CA ASN A 280 -30.38 1.87 24.66
C ASN A 280 -29.60 1.64 23.35
N LEU A 281 -29.64 0.40 22.84
CA LEU A 281 -29.13 0.04 21.54
C LEU A 281 -30.29 -0.20 20.57
N VAL A 282 -30.31 0.53 19.47
CA VAL A 282 -31.29 0.37 18.39
C VAL A 282 -30.57 -0.21 17.17
N ILE A 283 -30.75 -1.50 16.94
CA ILE A 283 -30.24 -2.17 15.73
C ILE A 283 -31.35 -2.24 14.71
N LYS A 284 -31.14 -1.65 13.52
CA LYS A 284 -31.94 -1.96 12.33
C LYS A 284 -31.37 -3.25 11.77
N LEU A 285 -32.24 -4.17 11.33
CA LEU A 285 -31.85 -5.50 10.85
C LEU A 285 -30.55 -5.47 10.05
N LEU A 286 -29.50 -6.12 10.59
CA LEU A 286 -28.18 -6.16 10.00
C LEU A 286 -27.94 -7.48 9.27
N PRO A 287 -27.14 -7.51 8.19
CA PRO A 287 -26.83 -8.74 7.48
C PRO A 287 -25.86 -9.62 8.27
N THR A 288 -25.85 -10.90 7.94
CA THR A 288 -24.69 -11.78 8.20
C THR A 288 -23.59 -11.43 7.19
N ILE A 289 -22.36 -11.22 7.65
CA ILE A 289 -21.23 -10.88 6.79
C ILE A 289 -20.09 -11.87 6.98
N TYR A 290 -19.31 -12.08 5.92
CA TYR A 290 -18.10 -12.89 5.96
C TYR A 290 -16.90 -11.94 6.14
N SER A 291 -16.26 -11.96 7.31
CA SER A 291 -15.20 -11.01 7.67
C SER A 291 -14.39 -11.48 8.88
N SER A 292 -13.35 -10.73 9.25
CA SER A 292 -12.60 -10.95 10.47
C SER A 292 -13.38 -10.52 11.70
N LYS A 293 -13.75 -11.49 12.56
CA LYS A 293 -14.45 -11.23 13.83
C LYS A 293 -13.66 -10.34 14.77
N LEU A 294 -12.33 -10.50 14.80
CA LEU A 294 -11.44 -9.68 15.60
C LEU A 294 -11.47 -8.21 15.14
N ALA A 295 -11.37 -7.96 13.84
CA ALA A 295 -11.40 -6.60 13.29
C ALA A 295 -12.75 -5.92 13.57
N LEU A 296 -13.86 -6.61 13.34
CA LEU A 296 -15.20 -6.08 13.63
C LEU A 296 -15.40 -5.83 15.13
N HIS A 297 -14.89 -6.72 15.99
CA HIS A 297 -14.93 -6.51 17.43
C HIS A 297 -14.19 -5.22 17.82
N MET A 298 -12.96 -5.03 17.34
CA MET A 298 -12.20 -3.82 17.62
C MET A 298 -12.88 -2.55 17.13
N ILE A 299 -13.51 -2.60 15.95
CA ILE A 299 -14.23 -1.46 15.38
C ILE A 299 -15.44 -1.09 16.23
N PHE A 300 -16.37 -2.03 16.42
CA PHE A 300 -17.65 -1.74 17.06
C PHE A 300 -17.50 -1.55 18.57
N TYR A 301 -16.62 -2.31 19.23
CA TYR A 301 -16.29 -2.10 20.63
C TYR A 301 -15.84 -0.67 20.91
N ASN A 302 -14.85 -0.16 20.14
CA ASN A 302 -14.35 1.19 20.34
C ASN A 302 -15.39 2.28 20.03
N LEU A 303 -16.25 2.08 19.03
CA LEU A 303 -17.29 3.06 18.68
C LEU A 303 -18.39 3.09 19.74
N ILE A 304 -18.85 1.94 20.22
CA ILE A 304 -19.88 1.83 21.26
C ILE A 304 -19.34 2.30 22.62
N ASP A 305 -18.09 1.95 22.95
CA ASP A 305 -17.42 2.42 24.16
C ASP A 305 -17.28 3.96 24.18
N ASN A 306 -16.93 4.55 23.03
CA ASN A 306 -16.92 6.01 22.89
C ASN A 306 -18.31 6.62 23.08
N ALA A 307 -19.37 6.04 22.53
CA ALA A 307 -20.73 6.52 22.74
C ALA A 307 -21.15 6.50 24.21
N LEU A 308 -20.78 5.43 24.95
CA LEU A 308 -21.03 5.31 26.38
C LEU A 308 -20.22 6.31 27.21
N LYS A 309 -18.95 6.54 26.85
CA LYS A 309 -18.05 7.50 27.51
C LYS A 309 -18.49 8.94 27.33
N TYR A 310 -18.83 9.33 26.11
CA TYR A 310 -19.14 10.71 25.71
C TYR A 310 -20.64 10.99 25.68
N ARG A 311 -21.44 10.24 26.48
CA ARG A 311 -22.89 10.47 26.58
C ARG A 311 -23.21 11.83 27.19
N SER A 312 -24.33 12.42 26.81
CA SER A 312 -24.88 13.59 27.49
C SER A 312 -25.41 13.19 28.87
N GLN A 313 -25.29 14.07 29.84
CA GLN A 313 -25.87 13.89 31.18
C GLN A 313 -27.36 14.23 31.22
N ASP A 314 -27.85 15.00 30.24
CA ASP A 314 -29.21 15.54 30.20
C ASP A 314 -30.22 14.60 29.54
N ARG A 315 -29.77 13.50 28.92
CA ARG A 315 -30.65 12.55 28.22
C ARG A 315 -30.12 11.13 28.26
N ALA A 316 -31.03 10.16 28.13
CA ALA A 316 -30.66 8.76 27.95
C ALA A 316 -29.81 8.55 26.70
N LEU A 317 -28.77 7.74 26.82
CA LEU A 317 -27.97 7.38 25.66
C LEU A 317 -28.77 6.49 24.72
N GLU A 318 -28.76 6.84 23.45
CA GLU A 318 -29.27 6.01 22.36
C GLU A 318 -28.15 5.81 21.32
N VAL A 319 -27.77 4.56 21.09
CA VAL A 319 -26.84 4.17 20.04
C VAL A 319 -27.60 3.46 18.95
N LYS A 320 -27.57 3.98 17.72
CA LYS A 320 -28.23 3.38 16.54
C LYS A 320 -27.19 2.82 15.59
N ILE A 321 -27.39 1.55 15.20
CA ILE A 321 -26.52 0.92 14.22
C ILE A 321 -27.39 0.45 13.05
N SER A 322 -27.03 0.86 11.83
CA SER A 322 -27.68 0.44 10.59
C SER A 322 -26.65 0.05 9.55
N CYS A 323 -27.07 -0.78 8.60
CA CYS A 323 -26.25 -1.20 7.46
C CYS A 323 -27.08 -1.14 6.18
N LYS A 324 -26.50 -0.54 5.15
CA LYS A 324 -26.94 -0.65 3.76
C LYS A 324 -25.86 -1.38 2.99
N SER A 325 -26.21 -1.99 1.87
CA SER A 325 -25.19 -2.64 1.02
C SER A 325 -25.56 -2.52 -0.45
N ASP A 326 -24.55 -2.45 -1.31
CA ASP A 326 -24.65 -2.63 -2.75
C ASP A 326 -23.99 -3.95 -3.18
N LEU A 327 -23.60 -4.09 -4.45
CA LEU A 327 -22.94 -5.29 -4.99
C LEU A 327 -21.51 -5.48 -4.43
N PHE A 328 -20.86 -4.39 -4.04
CA PHE A 328 -19.42 -4.39 -3.74
C PHE A 328 -19.10 -4.01 -2.30
N HIS A 329 -20.01 -3.33 -1.57
CA HIS A 329 -19.71 -2.77 -0.25
C HIS A 329 -20.85 -2.93 0.74
N TYR A 330 -20.49 -2.97 2.02
CA TYR A 330 -21.34 -2.69 3.16
C TYR A 330 -21.11 -1.26 3.63
N TYR A 331 -22.21 -0.54 3.95
CA TYR A 331 -22.18 0.83 4.47
C TYR A 331 -22.85 0.85 5.84
N PHE A 332 -22.03 0.96 6.88
CA PHE A 332 -22.51 1.05 8.25
C PHE A 332 -22.62 2.50 8.68
N GLU A 333 -23.69 2.78 9.44
CA GLU A 333 -23.87 4.02 10.16
C GLU A 333 -23.99 3.68 11.64
N VAL A 334 -23.07 4.24 12.47
CA VAL A 334 -23.07 4.12 13.93
C VAL A 334 -23.32 5.52 14.48
N GLU A 335 -24.53 5.75 14.98
CA GLU A 335 -25.03 7.05 15.47
C GLU A 335 -25.18 7.00 16.99
N ASP A 336 -24.69 8.02 17.69
CA ASP A 336 -24.96 8.29 19.10
C ASP A 336 -25.60 9.67 19.28
N ASN A 337 -26.31 9.86 20.37
CA ASN A 337 -26.88 11.11 20.81
C ASN A 337 -26.07 11.81 21.92
N GLY A 338 -24.74 11.60 21.95
CA GLY A 338 -23.83 12.14 22.94
C GLY A 338 -23.53 13.64 22.80
N ILE A 339 -22.38 14.07 23.34
CA ILE A 339 -21.97 15.49 23.36
C ILE A 339 -21.58 16.05 22.00
N GLY A 340 -21.30 15.19 21.00
CA GLY A 340 -20.87 15.58 19.67
C GLY A 340 -19.43 16.09 19.59
N ILE A 341 -18.95 16.32 18.37
CA ILE A 341 -17.57 16.73 18.05
C ILE A 341 -17.62 17.94 17.10
N ALA A 342 -16.80 18.95 17.37
CA ALA A 342 -16.68 20.10 16.50
C ALA A 342 -15.93 19.74 15.20
N SER A 343 -16.35 20.33 14.08
CA SER A 343 -15.86 19.96 12.73
C SER A 343 -14.34 20.13 12.55
N GLU A 344 -13.74 21.05 13.27
CA GLU A 344 -12.29 21.31 13.25
C GLU A 344 -11.45 20.10 13.74
N TYR A 345 -12.06 19.15 14.45
CA TYR A 345 -11.39 17.97 14.99
C TYR A 345 -11.57 16.71 14.17
N TYR A 346 -12.40 16.69 13.13
CA TYR A 346 -12.76 15.48 12.37
C TYR A 346 -11.55 14.69 11.85
N GLU A 347 -10.50 15.36 11.38
CA GLU A 347 -9.29 14.68 10.94
C GLU A 347 -8.38 14.27 12.10
N SER A 348 -8.36 15.08 13.16
CA SER A 348 -7.42 14.91 14.27
C SER A 348 -7.82 13.81 15.23
N ILE A 349 -9.11 13.48 15.38
CA ILE A 349 -9.61 12.44 16.32
C ILE A 349 -9.14 11.03 15.97
N PHE A 350 -8.73 10.80 14.72
CA PHE A 350 -8.19 9.52 14.27
C PHE A 350 -6.67 9.40 14.45
N LYS A 351 -5.99 10.45 14.94
CA LYS A 351 -4.55 10.39 15.22
C LYS A 351 -4.31 9.68 16.55
N PRO A 352 -3.32 8.77 16.65
CA PRO A 352 -2.97 8.11 17.92
C PRO A 352 -2.71 9.12 19.04
N PHE A 353 -3.14 8.80 20.25
CA PHE A 353 -3.00 9.61 21.48
C PHE A 353 -3.69 10.98 21.43
N LYS A 354 -4.46 11.29 20.40
CA LYS A 354 -5.22 12.56 20.33
C LYS A 354 -6.48 12.48 21.18
N ARG A 355 -6.69 13.52 21.99
CA ARG A 355 -7.86 13.68 22.88
C ARG A 355 -8.39 15.09 22.77
N LEU A 356 -9.72 15.26 22.85
CA LEU A 356 -10.39 16.56 22.81
C LEU A 356 -10.73 17.08 24.22
N HIS A 357 -10.86 16.18 25.19
CA HIS A 357 -11.21 16.48 26.57
C HIS A 357 -10.11 16.07 27.55
N THR A 358 -10.09 16.66 28.73
CA THR A 358 -9.10 16.34 29.76
C THR A 358 -9.32 14.95 30.36
N LYS A 359 -8.28 14.37 31.00
CA LYS A 359 -8.39 13.05 31.66
C LYS A 359 -9.41 13.01 32.79
N SER A 360 -9.61 14.15 33.44
CA SER A 360 -10.56 14.31 34.56
C SER A 360 -12.02 14.33 34.11
N GLU A 361 -12.28 14.74 32.86
CA GLU A 361 -13.64 14.79 32.30
C GLU A 361 -14.07 13.44 31.72
N TYR A 362 -13.21 12.84 30.93
CA TYR A 362 -13.47 11.55 30.24
C TYR A 362 -12.22 10.67 30.25
N PRO A 363 -12.26 9.45 30.86
CA PRO A 363 -11.12 8.53 30.87
C PRO A 363 -10.88 7.93 29.49
N GLY A 364 -9.60 7.67 29.14
CA GLY A 364 -9.23 6.99 27.90
C GLY A 364 -7.81 7.27 27.42
N SER A 365 -7.29 6.42 26.55
CA SER A 365 -5.93 6.46 25.97
C SER A 365 -5.76 7.41 24.78
N GLY A 366 -6.84 7.67 24.05
CA GLY A 366 -6.79 8.34 22.73
C GLY A 366 -6.34 7.41 21.59
N LEU A 367 -6.35 6.09 21.80
CA LEU A 367 -6.02 5.08 20.78
C LEU A 367 -7.24 4.48 20.10
N GLY A 368 -8.42 4.50 20.73
CA GLY A 368 -9.61 3.79 20.24
C GLY A 368 -10.00 4.14 18.79
N LEU A 369 -10.15 5.43 18.44
CA LEU A 369 -10.50 5.83 17.07
C LEU A 369 -9.35 5.62 16.07
N ALA A 370 -8.10 5.69 16.53
CA ALA A 370 -6.95 5.33 15.70
C ALA A 370 -6.98 3.82 15.35
N THR A 371 -7.31 2.97 16.34
CA THR A 371 -7.51 1.53 16.12
C THR A 371 -8.67 1.26 15.14
N VAL A 372 -9.80 1.95 15.30
CA VAL A 372 -10.94 1.85 14.37
C VAL A 372 -10.51 2.15 12.94
N LYS A 373 -9.85 3.29 12.71
CA LYS A 373 -9.38 3.68 11.39
C LYS A 373 -8.43 2.65 10.79
N LYS A 374 -7.47 2.17 11.59
CA LYS A 374 -6.50 1.15 11.19
C LYS A 374 -7.18 -0.17 10.79
N MET A 375 -8.15 -0.65 11.58
CA MET A 375 -8.89 -1.87 11.27
C MET A 375 -9.71 -1.76 9.99
N ILE A 376 -10.41 -0.65 9.81
CA ILE A 376 -11.21 -0.39 8.61
C ILE A 376 -10.31 -0.34 7.36
N GLN A 377 -9.15 0.32 7.44
CA GLN A 377 -8.18 0.36 6.34
C GLN A 377 -7.65 -1.04 5.99
N LYS A 378 -7.39 -1.89 6.98
CA LYS A 378 -6.98 -3.28 6.75
C LYS A 378 -8.06 -4.15 6.11
N LEU A 379 -9.32 -3.86 6.38
CA LEU A 379 -10.44 -4.49 5.67
C LEU A 379 -10.66 -3.87 4.27
N GLY A 380 -9.78 -3.00 3.79
CA GLY A 380 -9.90 -2.32 2.50
C GLY A 380 -11.00 -1.24 2.48
N GLY A 381 -11.46 -0.81 3.66
CA GLY A 381 -12.57 0.11 3.82
C GLY A 381 -12.17 1.56 4.08
N ALA A 382 -13.18 2.39 4.36
CA ALA A 382 -13.01 3.80 4.70
C ALA A 382 -13.95 4.19 5.85
N ILE A 383 -13.55 5.21 6.64
CA ILE A 383 -14.36 5.81 7.70
C ILE A 383 -14.44 7.32 7.53
N SER A 384 -15.62 7.86 7.78
CA SER A 384 -15.85 9.31 7.87
C SER A 384 -16.80 9.60 9.05
N ILE A 385 -16.95 10.88 9.38
CA ILE A 385 -17.73 11.34 10.53
C ILE A 385 -18.67 12.47 10.15
N LYS A 386 -19.86 12.49 10.75
CA LYS A 386 -20.79 13.62 10.81
C LYS A 386 -21.13 13.86 12.27
N SER A 387 -20.92 15.07 12.77
CA SER A 387 -21.20 15.40 14.17
C SER A 387 -21.53 16.88 14.32
N SER A 388 -22.24 17.22 15.38
CA SER A 388 -22.47 18.59 15.81
C SER A 388 -22.49 18.64 17.33
N LEU A 389 -21.87 19.65 17.91
CA LEU A 389 -21.84 19.84 19.38
C LEU A 389 -23.27 19.82 19.95
N GLY A 390 -23.47 19.03 21.00
CA GLY A 390 -24.74 18.84 21.68
C GLY A 390 -25.76 17.94 20.99
N MET A 391 -25.48 17.50 19.74
CA MET A 391 -26.43 16.68 18.96
C MET A 391 -26.02 15.22 18.83
N GLY A 392 -24.74 14.88 19.08
CA GLY A 392 -24.20 13.54 18.94
C GLY A 392 -23.30 13.36 17.74
N THR A 393 -22.93 12.11 17.48
CA THR A 393 -21.96 11.75 16.44
C THR A 393 -22.47 10.59 15.59
N THR A 394 -22.21 10.63 14.28
CA THR A 394 -22.46 9.52 13.35
C THR A 394 -21.16 9.17 12.66
N PHE A 395 -20.68 7.94 12.86
CA PHE A 395 -19.58 7.37 12.10
C PHE A 395 -20.12 6.61 10.89
N LEU A 396 -19.59 6.91 9.73
CA LEU A 396 -19.94 6.31 8.44
C LEU A 396 -18.78 5.42 8.00
N ILE A 397 -19.03 4.11 7.89
CA ILE A 397 -18.01 3.10 7.60
C ILE A 397 -18.38 2.38 6.33
N THR A 398 -17.43 2.25 5.42
CA THR A 398 -17.54 1.44 4.20
C THR A 398 -16.59 0.26 4.30
N ILE A 399 -17.09 -0.97 4.08
CA ILE A 399 -16.26 -2.18 4.03
C ILE A 399 -16.58 -2.91 2.72
N PRO A 400 -15.58 -3.30 1.90
CA PRO A 400 -15.83 -4.06 0.69
C PRO A 400 -16.41 -5.44 1.01
N LYS A 401 -17.27 -5.94 0.13
CA LYS A 401 -17.72 -7.34 0.11
C LYS A 401 -16.65 -8.17 -0.61
N GLU A 402 -16.41 -9.34 -0.11
CA GLU A 402 -15.54 -10.33 -0.75
C GLU A 402 -16.32 -11.28 -1.63
#